data_50f7821980f3cb987d5c00e5e984080c
#
_entry.id   50f7821980f3cb987d5c00e5e984080c
#
_cell.length_a   1.000
_cell.length_b   1.000
_cell.length_c   1.000
_cell.angle_alpha   90.00
_cell.angle_beta   90.00
_cell.angle_gamma   90.00
#
_symmetry.space_group_name_H-M   'P 1'
#
loop_
_entity.id
_entity.type
_entity.pdbx_description
1 polymer ?
#
loop_
_entity_poly.entity_id
_entity_poly.type
_entity_poly.pdbx_seq_one_letter_code
_entity_poly.pdbx_strand_id
1 'polypeptide(L)'
;MALPGPTPAHRATDLLASDGAPAPVRRRALGVNTWVWTSPLTDDALRGIAPRVAGWGFDVLELPVENPGDWDPATAAAVLADHGLAASVSLVMGEGRELVATDAATVRATQDYLRHVVDVARTVGAPVIGGPAYASVGRTWRLGPAEREAAYEELAEHLAPVVEHAVAAGVVVGLEPLNRYETSLVNTVDQGLEVVRRLPAAGIGLMLDVYHMNIEETDLPAAVTRAGERIAHVQVCGNDRGAPGTDHLDWRGLLAALDATGYDGPLVIESFTAENATIATAASIWRPLAPTQDAIAVDGLAYLKGLMPEPEST
;
A
#
# COMPACT_ATOMS: atom_id res chain seq x y z
N MET A 1 -3.00 52.37 -32.97
CA MET A 1 -3.26 51.58 -31.75
C MET A 1 -2.22 50.46 -31.71
N ALA A 2 -1.12 50.67 -30.96
CA ALA A 2 0.03 49.79 -30.96
C ALA A 2 -0.19 48.65 -29.93
N LEU A 3 0.16 47.43 -30.34
CA LEU A 3 0.14 46.26 -29.47
C LEU A 3 1.30 46.32 -28.46
N PRO A 4 1.12 45.93 -27.20
CA PRO A 4 2.20 45.90 -26.23
C PRO A 4 3.21 44.76 -26.57
N GLY A 5 4.49 45.07 -26.44
CA GLY A 5 5.59 44.13 -26.64
C GLY A 5 5.73 43.09 -25.55
N PRO A 6 6.51 42.01 -25.80
CA PRO A 6 6.59 40.86 -24.91
C PRO A 6 7.30 41.21 -23.61
N THR A 7 6.73 40.74 -22.51
CA THR A 7 7.27 40.77 -21.16
C THR A 7 8.53 39.88 -21.08
N PRO A 8 9.60 40.28 -20.38
CA PRO A 8 10.83 39.48 -20.30
C PRO A 8 10.61 38.18 -19.51
N ALA A 9 11.13 37.12 -20.11
CA ALA A 9 11.16 35.79 -19.48
C ALA A 9 11.99 35.85 -18.18
N HIS A 10 11.36 35.46 -17.06
CA HIS A 10 12.08 35.19 -15.83
C HIS A 10 13.01 34.00 -16.07
N ARG A 11 14.29 34.22 -15.87
CA ARG A 11 15.33 33.20 -15.90
C ARG A 11 15.11 32.22 -14.77
N ALA A 12 14.81 30.97 -15.13
CA ALA A 12 14.93 29.81 -14.27
C ALA A 12 16.42 29.44 -14.09
N THR A 13 17.11 30.15 -13.22
CA THR A 13 18.47 29.81 -12.80
C THR A 13 18.67 30.39 -11.41
N ASP A 14 18.40 29.51 -10.41
CA ASP A 14 19.01 29.52 -9.07
C ASP A 14 18.32 28.48 -8.18
N LEU A 15 18.34 27.20 -8.60
CA LEU A 15 18.14 26.04 -7.74
C LEU A 15 19.24 25.03 -8.07
N LEU A 16 20.50 25.45 -7.87
CA LEU A 16 21.61 24.50 -7.89
C LEU A 16 22.19 24.38 -6.48
N ALA A 17 22.04 23.18 -5.98
CA ALA A 17 22.95 22.45 -5.10
C ALA A 17 23.25 23.09 -3.73
N SER A 18 22.59 22.56 -2.73
CA SER A 18 23.30 22.24 -1.49
C SER A 18 24.07 20.94 -1.76
N ASP A 19 25.40 21.01 -1.90
CA ASP A 19 26.32 19.86 -1.96
C ASP A 19 26.40 19.15 -0.59
N GLY A 20 25.26 18.70 -0.08
CA GLY A 20 25.19 17.75 1.02
C GLY A 20 24.94 16.37 0.43
N ALA A 21 25.86 15.42 0.63
CA ALA A 21 25.54 14.01 0.35
C ALA A 21 24.18 13.69 0.99
N PRO A 22 23.26 13.01 0.27
CA PRO A 22 21.97 12.65 0.87
C PRO A 22 22.22 11.91 2.15
N ALA A 23 21.43 12.22 3.20
CA ALA A 23 21.51 11.53 4.47
C ALA A 23 21.42 10.01 4.22
N PRO A 24 22.18 9.18 4.95
CA PRO A 24 22.13 7.74 4.75
C PRO A 24 20.71 7.23 4.98
N VAL A 25 20.20 6.44 4.02
CA VAL A 25 18.89 5.80 4.08
C VAL A 25 18.85 4.88 5.30
N ARG A 26 17.78 4.93 6.10
CA ARG A 26 17.63 4.06 7.27
C ARG A 26 17.36 2.62 6.86
N ARG A 27 17.84 1.66 7.67
CA ARG A 27 17.42 0.26 7.52
C ARG A 27 15.95 0.12 7.92
N ARG A 28 15.19 -0.61 7.12
CA ARG A 28 13.79 -0.98 7.37
C ARG A 28 13.60 -2.46 7.22
N ALA A 29 12.58 -2.99 7.90
CA ALA A 29 12.10 -4.34 7.64
C ALA A 29 11.62 -4.45 6.19
N LEU A 30 11.91 -5.59 5.55
CA LEU A 30 11.49 -5.90 4.20
C LEU A 30 10.48 -7.02 4.21
N GLY A 31 9.39 -6.84 3.52
CA GLY A 31 8.30 -7.79 3.42
C GLY A 31 7.95 -8.15 1.99
N VAL A 32 7.11 -9.17 1.86
CA VAL A 32 6.52 -9.58 0.58
C VAL A 32 5.08 -10.03 0.78
N ASN A 33 4.20 -9.69 -0.17
CA ASN A 33 2.81 -10.10 -0.18
C ASN A 33 2.68 -11.50 -0.80
N THR A 34 1.81 -12.34 -0.25
CA THR A 34 1.61 -13.73 -0.74
C THR A 34 0.95 -13.80 -2.11
N TRP A 35 0.34 -12.72 -2.62
CA TRP A 35 -0.18 -12.66 -3.99
C TRP A 35 0.88 -12.87 -5.07
N VAL A 36 2.14 -12.69 -4.74
CA VAL A 36 3.24 -13.09 -5.63
C VAL A 36 3.10 -14.55 -6.07
N TRP A 37 2.54 -15.43 -5.23
CA TRP A 37 2.46 -16.87 -5.49
C TRP A 37 1.04 -17.43 -5.59
N THR A 38 0.09 -16.88 -4.84
CA THR A 38 -1.24 -17.49 -4.69
C THR A 38 -2.34 -16.47 -4.43
N SER A 39 -3.55 -16.79 -4.86
CA SER A 39 -4.82 -16.13 -4.53
C SER A 39 -5.95 -17.16 -4.69
N PRO A 40 -6.85 -17.34 -3.71
CA PRO A 40 -6.71 -16.83 -2.35
C PRO A 40 -5.56 -17.50 -1.58
N LEU A 41 -5.13 -16.89 -0.49
CA LEU A 41 -4.22 -17.53 0.46
C LEU A 41 -4.97 -18.67 1.17
N THR A 42 -4.29 -19.78 1.41
CA THR A 42 -4.78 -20.90 2.23
C THR A 42 -3.74 -21.29 3.26
N ASP A 43 -4.14 -22.01 4.32
CA ASP A 43 -3.21 -22.51 5.34
C ASP A 43 -2.09 -23.37 4.75
N ASP A 44 -2.41 -24.22 3.77
CA ASP A 44 -1.41 -25.07 3.13
C ASP A 44 -0.43 -24.27 2.26
N ALA A 45 -0.93 -23.27 1.53
CA ALA A 45 -0.08 -22.35 0.77
C ALA A 45 0.85 -21.57 1.72
N LEU A 46 0.33 -21.07 2.83
CA LEU A 46 1.11 -20.35 3.84
C LEU A 46 2.23 -21.19 4.42
N ARG A 47 1.96 -22.47 4.79
CA ARG A 47 2.99 -23.41 5.26
C ARG A 47 4.09 -23.67 4.24
N GLY A 48 3.77 -23.57 2.95
CA GLY A 48 4.77 -23.71 1.86
C GLY A 48 5.56 -22.42 1.58
N ILE A 49 4.94 -21.26 1.73
CA ILE A 49 5.52 -19.95 1.42
C ILE A 49 6.42 -19.45 2.56
N ALA A 50 5.95 -19.48 3.81
CA ALA A 50 6.63 -18.88 4.95
C ALA A 50 8.08 -19.34 5.13
N PRO A 51 8.43 -20.65 5.08
CA PRO A 51 9.82 -21.10 5.23
C PRO A 51 10.72 -20.59 4.10
N ARG A 52 10.21 -20.45 2.88
CA ARG A 52 10.96 -19.91 1.73
C ARG A 52 11.25 -18.42 1.92
N VAL A 53 10.24 -17.65 2.28
CA VAL A 53 10.33 -16.21 2.51
C VAL A 53 11.31 -15.90 3.64
N ALA A 54 11.22 -16.62 4.77
CA ALA A 54 12.17 -16.53 5.86
C ALA A 54 13.60 -16.94 5.44
N GLY A 55 13.73 -18.02 4.66
CA GLY A 55 15.01 -18.51 4.15
C GLY A 55 15.71 -17.51 3.21
N TRP A 56 14.99 -16.68 2.49
CA TRP A 56 15.56 -15.59 1.68
C TRP A 56 15.96 -14.37 2.53
N GLY A 57 15.49 -14.28 3.76
CA GLY A 57 15.80 -13.21 4.71
C GLY A 57 14.90 -12.00 4.59
N PHE A 58 13.61 -12.22 4.32
CA PHE A 58 12.55 -11.25 4.59
C PHE A 58 12.24 -11.21 6.09
N ASP A 59 11.76 -10.07 6.53
CA ASP A 59 11.35 -9.80 7.91
C ASP A 59 9.82 -9.91 8.09
N VAL A 60 9.06 -9.66 7.02
CA VAL A 60 7.59 -9.55 7.06
C VAL A 60 6.96 -10.38 5.95
N LEU A 61 5.85 -11.07 6.25
CA LEU A 61 4.96 -11.66 5.26
C LEU A 61 3.61 -10.96 5.32
N GLU A 62 3.14 -10.45 4.18
CA GLU A 62 1.85 -9.78 4.08
C GLU A 62 0.78 -10.76 3.63
N LEU A 63 -0.30 -10.82 4.41
CA LEU A 63 -1.37 -11.80 4.30
C LEU A 63 -2.65 -11.11 3.82
N PRO A 64 -3.12 -11.36 2.58
CA PRO A 64 -4.40 -10.83 2.14
C PRO A 64 -5.57 -11.59 2.76
N VAL A 65 -6.61 -10.86 3.16
CA VAL A 65 -7.90 -11.38 3.57
C VAL A 65 -8.90 -11.16 2.43
N GLU A 66 -8.91 -12.05 1.45
CA GLU A 66 -9.83 -11.93 0.32
C GLU A 66 -11.25 -12.25 0.76
N ASN A 67 -11.43 -13.36 1.45
CA ASN A 67 -12.71 -13.71 2.07
C ASN A 67 -12.49 -14.23 3.50
N PRO A 68 -13.43 -13.95 4.41
CA PRO A 68 -13.42 -14.57 5.72
C PRO A 68 -13.40 -16.10 5.61
N GLY A 69 -12.38 -16.73 6.23
CA GLY A 69 -12.25 -18.20 6.28
C GLY A 69 -11.39 -18.80 5.16
N ASP A 70 -10.78 -18.03 4.28
CA ASP A 70 -9.80 -18.54 3.31
C ASP A 70 -8.59 -19.20 4.01
N TRP A 71 -8.23 -18.69 5.17
CA TRP A 71 -7.19 -19.23 6.05
C TRP A 71 -7.51 -18.94 7.52
N ASP A 72 -6.90 -19.71 8.43
CA ASP A 72 -7.09 -19.59 9.87
C ASP A 72 -6.06 -18.64 10.51
N PRO A 73 -6.47 -17.53 11.16
CA PRO A 73 -5.53 -16.58 11.73
C PRO A 73 -4.65 -17.12 12.84
N ALA A 74 -5.13 -18.10 13.64
CA ALA A 74 -4.33 -18.71 14.69
C ALA A 74 -3.25 -19.62 14.10
N THR A 75 -3.60 -20.38 13.06
CA THR A 75 -2.65 -21.17 12.26
C THR A 75 -1.60 -20.25 11.64
N ALA A 76 -2.01 -19.14 11.03
CA ALA A 76 -1.08 -18.18 10.42
C ALA A 76 -0.12 -17.58 11.46
N ALA A 77 -0.62 -17.16 12.62
CA ALA A 77 0.22 -16.64 13.71
C ALA A 77 1.30 -17.66 14.13
N ALA A 78 0.91 -18.95 14.27
CA ALA A 78 1.85 -20.01 14.63
C ALA A 78 2.90 -20.22 13.54
N VAL A 79 2.50 -20.31 12.26
CA VAL A 79 3.42 -20.49 11.12
C VAL A 79 4.41 -19.33 11.03
N LEU A 80 3.96 -18.10 11.16
CA LEU A 80 4.85 -16.92 11.11
C LEU A 80 5.85 -16.94 12.28
N ALA A 81 5.38 -17.24 13.49
CA ALA A 81 6.25 -17.33 14.67
C ALA A 81 7.32 -18.42 14.53
N ASP A 82 6.97 -19.59 14.00
CA ASP A 82 7.91 -20.71 13.77
C ASP A 82 9.05 -20.33 12.79
N HIS A 83 8.82 -19.34 11.93
CA HIS A 83 9.80 -18.87 10.95
C HIS A 83 10.38 -17.48 11.26
N GLY A 84 10.01 -16.86 12.40
CA GLY A 84 10.50 -15.55 12.80
C GLY A 84 10.04 -14.40 11.89
N LEU A 85 8.90 -14.56 11.22
CA LEU A 85 8.31 -13.53 10.37
C LEU A 85 7.29 -12.69 11.14
N ALA A 86 7.34 -11.38 10.96
CA ALA A 86 6.25 -10.50 11.35
C ALA A 86 5.13 -10.52 10.30
N ALA A 87 3.92 -10.08 10.68
CA ALA A 87 2.79 -9.97 9.79
C ALA A 87 2.46 -8.52 9.40
N SER A 88 2.01 -8.31 8.16
CA SER A 88 1.12 -7.24 7.76
C SER A 88 -0.12 -7.87 7.09
N VAL A 89 -1.20 -7.11 6.96
CA VAL A 89 -2.47 -7.64 6.42
C VAL A 89 -3.01 -6.70 5.35
N SER A 90 -3.31 -7.24 4.17
CA SER A 90 -4.00 -6.53 3.10
C SER A 90 -5.50 -6.84 3.14
N LEU A 91 -6.33 -5.78 3.07
CA LEU A 91 -7.76 -5.91 2.86
C LEU A 91 -8.09 -5.91 1.35
N VAL A 92 -9.20 -6.54 0.99
CA VAL A 92 -9.64 -6.64 -0.41
C VAL A 92 -11.06 -6.13 -0.57
N MET A 93 -11.21 -5.08 -1.36
CA MET A 93 -12.52 -4.55 -1.73
C MET A 93 -12.99 -5.20 -3.04
N GLY A 94 -13.43 -6.45 -2.95
CA GLY A 94 -14.07 -7.17 -4.05
C GLY A 94 -15.45 -6.63 -4.39
N GLU A 95 -16.05 -7.14 -5.46
CA GLU A 95 -17.39 -6.73 -5.90
C GLU A 95 -18.41 -6.79 -4.76
N GLY A 96 -19.20 -5.72 -4.60
CA GLY A 96 -20.22 -5.59 -3.55
C GLY A 96 -19.70 -5.11 -2.20
N ARG A 97 -18.41 -4.80 -2.04
CA ARG A 97 -17.85 -4.16 -0.84
C ARG A 97 -17.72 -2.66 -1.07
N GLU A 98 -18.68 -1.93 -0.55
CA GLU A 98 -18.83 -0.50 -0.82
C GLU A 98 -19.14 0.26 0.48
N LEU A 99 -18.51 1.42 0.66
CA LEU A 99 -18.83 2.37 1.74
C LEU A 99 -19.38 3.70 1.21
N VAL A 100 -19.40 3.92 -0.11
CA VAL A 100 -19.83 5.18 -0.72
C VAL A 100 -20.80 4.88 -1.87
N ALA A 101 -21.82 5.75 -2.00
CA ALA A 101 -22.81 5.69 -3.08
C ALA A 101 -23.45 4.30 -3.23
N THR A 102 -23.89 3.71 -2.11
CA THR A 102 -24.49 2.39 -2.01
C THR A 102 -25.61 2.37 -0.96
N ASP A 103 -26.31 1.24 -0.82
CA ASP A 103 -27.35 1.08 0.19
C ASP A 103 -26.80 0.72 1.57
N ALA A 104 -27.60 0.98 2.61
CA ALA A 104 -27.19 0.77 4.00
C ALA A 104 -26.91 -0.71 4.36
N ALA A 105 -27.43 -1.68 3.61
CA ALA A 105 -27.15 -3.09 3.87
C ALA A 105 -25.75 -3.45 3.38
N THR A 106 -25.37 -2.96 2.19
CA THR A 106 -24.04 -3.08 1.61
C THR A 106 -22.99 -2.40 2.51
N VAL A 107 -23.27 -1.17 3.00
CA VAL A 107 -22.40 -0.48 3.96
C VAL A 107 -22.14 -1.34 5.19
N ARG A 108 -23.19 -1.85 5.83
CA ARG A 108 -23.04 -2.70 7.04
C ARG A 108 -22.25 -3.97 6.76
N ALA A 109 -22.53 -4.67 5.66
CA ALA A 109 -21.78 -5.88 5.29
C ALA A 109 -20.29 -5.58 5.05
N THR A 110 -19.98 -4.44 4.42
CA THR A 110 -18.60 -3.98 4.20
C THR A 110 -17.92 -3.61 5.52
N GLN A 111 -18.60 -2.90 6.41
CA GLN A 111 -18.08 -2.61 7.76
C GLN A 111 -17.82 -3.89 8.56
N ASP A 112 -18.67 -4.91 8.47
CA ASP A 112 -18.48 -6.18 9.16
C ASP A 112 -17.27 -6.94 8.61
N TYR A 113 -17.07 -6.92 7.28
CA TYR A 113 -15.88 -7.46 6.66
C TYR A 113 -14.60 -6.71 7.12
N LEU A 114 -14.59 -5.38 7.11
CA LEU A 114 -13.43 -4.60 7.53
C LEU A 114 -13.10 -4.79 9.01
N ARG A 115 -14.09 -4.88 9.89
CA ARG A 115 -13.87 -5.24 11.30
C ARG A 115 -13.29 -6.64 11.46
N HIS A 116 -13.76 -7.60 10.65
CA HIS A 116 -13.17 -8.95 10.63
C HIS A 116 -11.68 -8.89 10.23
N VAL A 117 -11.30 -8.10 9.21
CA VAL A 117 -9.90 -7.93 8.82
C VAL A 117 -9.06 -7.34 9.97
N VAL A 118 -9.61 -6.38 10.72
CA VAL A 118 -8.97 -5.84 11.93
C VAL A 118 -8.75 -6.93 12.99
N ASP A 119 -9.76 -7.79 13.24
CA ASP A 119 -9.64 -8.88 14.21
C ASP A 119 -8.62 -9.94 13.77
N VAL A 120 -8.54 -10.21 12.46
CA VAL A 120 -7.50 -11.06 11.87
C VAL A 120 -6.12 -10.45 12.11
N ALA A 121 -5.92 -9.16 11.80
CA ALA A 121 -4.66 -8.45 12.01
C ALA A 121 -4.22 -8.51 13.49
N ARG A 122 -5.12 -8.24 14.41
CA ARG A 122 -4.86 -8.39 15.85
C ARG A 122 -4.41 -9.82 16.21
N THR A 123 -5.03 -10.84 15.63
CA THR A 123 -4.72 -12.25 15.93
C THR A 123 -3.34 -12.65 15.43
N VAL A 124 -2.95 -12.21 14.24
CA VAL A 124 -1.61 -12.48 13.68
C VAL A 124 -0.54 -11.51 14.18
N GLY A 125 -0.90 -10.52 15.00
CA GLY A 125 0.02 -9.52 15.53
C GLY A 125 0.42 -8.44 14.52
N ALA A 126 -0.36 -8.23 13.45
CA ALA A 126 -0.11 -7.19 12.48
C ALA A 126 -0.57 -5.82 13.02
N PRO A 127 0.29 -4.77 12.99
CA PRO A 127 -0.07 -3.45 13.49
C PRO A 127 -0.96 -2.66 12.51
N VAL A 128 -1.07 -3.11 11.26
CA VAL A 128 -1.77 -2.40 10.20
C VAL A 128 -2.57 -3.36 9.32
N ILE A 129 -3.73 -2.89 8.85
CA ILE A 129 -4.43 -3.42 7.69
C ILE A 129 -4.37 -2.38 6.58
N GLY A 130 -4.02 -2.76 5.35
CA GLY A 130 -3.87 -1.83 4.24
C GLY A 130 -4.74 -2.19 3.04
N GLY A 131 -5.20 -1.18 2.30
CA GLY A 131 -5.95 -1.33 1.07
C GLY A 131 -7.00 -0.24 0.83
N PRO A 132 -7.78 -0.34 -0.27
CA PRO A 132 -8.74 0.67 -0.70
C PRO A 132 -10.06 0.59 0.08
N ALA A 133 -10.05 0.85 1.39
CA ALA A 133 -11.19 0.71 2.31
C ALA A 133 -12.34 1.71 2.02
N TYR A 134 -12.81 1.79 0.77
CA TYR A 134 -13.87 2.72 0.36
C TYR A 134 -14.84 2.18 -0.69
N ALA A 135 -14.36 1.48 -1.73
CA ALA A 135 -15.19 0.95 -2.79
C ALA A 135 -14.51 -0.25 -3.48
N SER A 136 -15.29 -1.07 -4.16
CA SER A 136 -14.77 -2.19 -4.95
C SER A 136 -13.73 -1.73 -5.97
N VAL A 137 -12.63 -2.48 -6.07
CA VAL A 137 -11.61 -2.27 -7.10
C VAL A 137 -12.24 -2.41 -8.49
N GLY A 138 -11.93 -1.48 -9.38
CA GLY A 138 -12.52 -1.40 -10.72
C GLY A 138 -13.80 -0.57 -10.79
N ARG A 139 -14.40 -0.16 -9.67
CA ARG A 139 -15.56 0.71 -9.67
C ARG A 139 -15.17 2.17 -9.94
N THR A 140 -15.66 2.68 -11.06
CA THR A 140 -15.39 4.06 -11.50
C THR A 140 -16.69 4.81 -11.81
N TRP A 141 -16.75 6.08 -11.46
CA TRP A 141 -17.85 6.99 -11.78
C TRP A 141 -17.37 8.44 -11.74
N ARG A 142 -18.05 9.30 -12.49
CA ARG A 142 -17.66 10.71 -12.56
C ARG A 142 -18.30 11.51 -11.43
N LEU A 143 -17.46 12.25 -10.71
CA LEU A 143 -17.88 13.18 -9.65
C LEU A 143 -17.43 14.60 -9.98
N GLY A 144 -18.36 15.57 -9.83
CA GLY A 144 -17.99 16.97 -9.74
C GLY A 144 -17.35 17.30 -8.37
N PRO A 145 -16.77 18.51 -8.19
CA PRO A 145 -16.09 18.87 -6.93
C PRO A 145 -16.98 18.74 -5.69
N ALA A 146 -18.23 19.22 -5.76
CA ALA A 146 -19.17 19.15 -4.63
C ALA A 146 -19.63 17.71 -4.34
N GLU A 147 -19.81 16.90 -5.39
CA GLU A 147 -20.17 15.48 -5.24
C GLU A 147 -19.02 14.67 -4.63
N ARG A 148 -17.77 15.00 -4.98
CA ARG A 148 -16.59 14.39 -4.40
C ARG A 148 -16.44 14.72 -2.92
N GLU A 149 -16.67 15.98 -2.55
CA GLU A 149 -16.65 16.41 -1.14
C GLU A 149 -17.71 15.67 -0.32
N ALA A 150 -18.95 15.58 -0.83
CA ALA A 150 -20.01 14.80 -0.19
C ALA A 150 -19.66 13.31 -0.07
N ALA A 151 -19.01 12.73 -1.10
CA ALA A 151 -18.56 11.33 -1.06
C ALA A 151 -17.45 11.10 -0.01
N TYR A 152 -16.57 12.08 0.23
CA TYR A 152 -15.56 11.99 1.29
C TYR A 152 -16.17 12.11 2.69
N GLU A 153 -17.21 12.95 2.86
CA GLU A 153 -17.97 13.03 4.11
C GLU A 153 -18.69 11.70 4.38
N GLU A 154 -19.42 11.15 3.38
CA GLU A 154 -20.07 9.85 3.45
C GLU A 154 -19.08 8.73 3.79
N LEU A 155 -17.92 8.71 3.13
CA LEU A 155 -16.86 7.72 3.40
C LEU A 155 -16.37 7.83 4.83
N ALA A 156 -16.09 9.04 5.32
CA ALA A 156 -15.61 9.24 6.68
C ALA A 156 -16.66 8.78 7.73
N GLU A 157 -17.95 9.07 7.50
CA GLU A 157 -19.05 8.63 8.36
C GLU A 157 -19.12 7.09 8.40
N HIS A 158 -19.08 6.43 7.23
CA HIS A 158 -19.21 4.98 7.15
C HIS A 158 -17.94 4.23 7.61
N LEU A 159 -16.76 4.83 7.47
CA LEU A 159 -15.50 4.23 7.91
C LEU A 159 -15.24 4.44 9.42
N ALA A 160 -15.83 5.46 10.05
CA ALA A 160 -15.61 5.79 11.45
C ALA A 160 -15.80 4.59 12.41
N PRO A 161 -16.87 3.76 12.33
CA PRO A 161 -17.03 2.61 13.21
C PRO A 161 -15.96 1.51 13.03
N VAL A 162 -15.36 1.42 11.85
CA VAL A 162 -14.24 0.49 11.57
C VAL A 162 -12.96 1.04 12.20
N VAL A 163 -12.70 2.34 12.06
CA VAL A 163 -11.53 3.02 12.65
C VAL A 163 -11.59 2.96 14.18
N GLU A 164 -12.76 3.16 14.79
CA GLU A 164 -12.96 3.01 16.25
C GLU A 164 -12.65 1.57 16.70
N HIS A 165 -13.09 0.56 15.94
CA HIS A 165 -12.77 -0.84 16.22
C HIS A 165 -11.27 -1.11 16.08
N ALA A 166 -10.62 -0.55 15.08
CA ALA A 166 -9.17 -0.67 14.87
C ALA A 166 -8.38 -0.04 16.02
N VAL A 167 -8.75 1.15 16.49
CA VAL A 167 -8.16 1.78 17.68
C VAL A 167 -8.28 0.87 18.91
N ALA A 168 -9.46 0.31 19.16
CA ALA A 168 -9.67 -0.60 20.28
C ALA A 168 -8.86 -1.90 20.17
N ALA A 169 -8.56 -2.35 18.95
CA ALA A 169 -7.74 -3.52 18.67
C ALA A 169 -6.22 -3.23 18.66
N GLY A 170 -5.81 -1.96 18.72
CA GLY A 170 -4.40 -1.56 18.55
C GLY A 170 -3.88 -1.68 17.12
N VAL A 171 -4.78 -1.61 16.13
CA VAL A 171 -4.50 -1.74 14.70
C VAL A 171 -4.77 -0.41 14.00
N VAL A 172 -4.00 -0.08 12.96
CA VAL A 172 -4.22 1.10 12.11
C VAL A 172 -4.78 0.68 10.77
N VAL A 173 -5.78 1.42 10.27
CA VAL A 173 -6.27 1.28 8.89
C VAL A 173 -5.42 2.13 7.97
N GLY A 174 -4.71 1.53 7.04
CA GLY A 174 -3.99 2.20 5.95
C GLY A 174 -4.92 2.36 4.75
N LEU A 175 -5.46 3.55 4.54
CA LEU A 175 -6.28 3.87 3.36
C LEU A 175 -5.38 4.02 2.14
N GLU A 176 -5.61 3.23 1.11
CA GLU A 176 -4.79 3.20 -0.08
C GLU A 176 -5.42 4.01 -1.23
N PRO A 177 -4.76 5.06 -1.73
CA PRO A 177 -5.11 5.65 -3.01
C PRO A 177 -4.75 4.71 -4.17
N LEU A 178 -5.73 4.34 -4.99
CA LEU A 178 -5.51 3.52 -6.19
C LEU A 178 -5.40 4.37 -7.45
N ASN A 179 -4.78 3.84 -8.49
CA ASN A 179 -4.71 4.49 -9.78
C ASN A 179 -6.11 4.67 -10.43
N ARG A 180 -6.19 5.59 -11.38
CA ARG A 180 -7.43 5.99 -12.09
C ARG A 180 -8.15 4.90 -12.86
N TYR A 181 -7.49 3.78 -13.13
CA TYR A 181 -8.09 2.65 -13.83
C TYR A 181 -8.82 1.70 -12.88
N GLU A 182 -8.47 1.74 -11.60
CA GLU A 182 -9.03 0.89 -10.57
C GLU A 182 -10.06 1.60 -9.68
N THR A 183 -9.98 2.93 -9.59
CA THR A 183 -11.00 3.75 -8.90
C THR A 183 -11.04 5.16 -9.47
N SER A 184 -12.15 5.88 -9.21
CA SER A 184 -12.26 7.31 -9.49
C SER A 184 -12.44 8.15 -8.22
N LEU A 185 -12.40 7.54 -7.04
CA LEU A 185 -12.70 8.23 -5.79
C LEU A 185 -11.46 8.82 -5.12
N VAL A 186 -10.45 7.98 -4.81
CA VAL A 186 -9.21 8.39 -4.13
C VAL A 186 -8.03 7.89 -4.95
N ASN A 187 -7.36 8.79 -5.67
CA ASN A 187 -6.27 8.46 -6.58
C ASN A 187 -4.91 9.00 -6.12
N THR A 188 -4.89 10.13 -5.41
CA THR A 188 -3.63 10.78 -5.01
C THR A 188 -3.47 10.80 -3.49
N VAL A 189 -2.24 10.98 -3.05
CA VAL A 189 -1.91 11.21 -1.63
C VAL A 189 -2.74 12.36 -1.05
N ASP A 190 -2.86 13.46 -1.78
CA ASP A 190 -3.65 14.62 -1.30
C ASP A 190 -5.13 14.27 -1.11
N GLN A 191 -5.73 13.50 -2.03
CA GLN A 191 -7.11 13.02 -1.88
C GLN A 191 -7.25 12.05 -0.70
N GLY A 192 -6.29 11.16 -0.52
CA GLY A 192 -6.26 10.28 0.66
C GLY A 192 -6.18 11.08 1.97
N LEU A 193 -5.33 12.12 2.01
CA LEU A 193 -5.22 13.03 3.15
C LEU A 193 -6.53 13.77 3.45
N GLU A 194 -7.30 14.17 2.42
CA GLU A 194 -8.63 14.76 2.61
C GLU A 194 -9.60 13.82 3.34
N VAL A 195 -9.51 12.52 3.09
CA VAL A 195 -10.35 11.52 3.78
C VAL A 195 -9.83 11.26 5.20
N VAL A 196 -8.55 10.91 5.37
CA VAL A 196 -8.04 10.46 6.68
C VAL A 196 -8.00 11.57 7.73
N ARG A 197 -7.97 12.85 7.31
CA ARG A 197 -8.04 13.99 8.23
C ARG A 197 -9.41 14.18 8.89
N ARG A 198 -10.46 13.56 8.35
CA ARG A 198 -11.82 13.56 8.91
C ARG A 198 -12.01 12.53 10.03
N LEU A 199 -11.03 11.68 10.26
CA LEU A 199 -11.08 10.54 11.16
C LEU A 199 -9.98 10.62 12.25
N PRO A 200 -10.14 9.91 13.40
CA PRO A 200 -9.15 9.90 14.47
C PRO A 200 -7.78 9.40 13.99
N ALA A 201 -6.74 10.21 14.13
CA ALA A 201 -5.39 9.92 13.64
C ALA A 201 -4.77 8.62 14.21
N ALA A 202 -5.18 8.23 15.41
CA ALA A 202 -4.65 7.01 16.05
C ALA A 202 -5.10 5.72 15.37
N GLY A 203 -6.17 5.74 14.56
CA GLY A 203 -6.75 4.52 13.96
C GLY A 203 -6.69 4.48 12.44
N ILE A 204 -6.23 5.55 11.79
CA ILE A 204 -6.18 5.60 10.32
C ILE A 204 -5.00 6.44 9.82
N GLY A 205 -4.34 5.95 8.78
CA GLY A 205 -3.32 6.64 8.01
C GLY A 205 -3.45 6.31 6.53
N LEU A 206 -2.40 6.57 5.78
CA LEU A 206 -2.32 6.23 4.35
C LEU A 206 -1.48 4.97 4.16
N MET A 207 -1.92 4.10 3.30
CA MET A 207 -1.08 3.12 2.66
C MET A 207 -0.60 3.70 1.33
N LEU A 208 0.70 3.69 1.11
CA LEU A 208 1.31 4.16 -0.13
C LEU A 208 1.80 2.96 -0.93
N ASP A 209 1.26 2.78 -2.13
CA ASP A 209 1.81 1.82 -3.10
C ASP A 209 2.45 2.58 -4.26
N VAL A 210 3.74 2.34 -4.48
CA VAL A 210 4.53 3.04 -5.51
C VAL A 210 4.02 2.80 -6.92
N TYR A 211 3.34 1.67 -7.18
CA TYR A 211 2.73 1.40 -8.48
C TYR A 211 1.60 2.39 -8.78
N HIS A 212 0.68 2.57 -7.84
CA HIS A 212 -0.41 3.52 -7.98
C HIS A 212 0.10 4.95 -8.03
N MET A 213 1.05 5.29 -7.15
CA MET A 213 1.69 6.60 -7.12
C MET A 213 2.43 6.92 -8.42
N ASN A 214 3.08 5.95 -9.06
CA ASN A 214 3.78 6.16 -10.33
C ASN A 214 2.83 6.57 -11.47
N ILE A 215 1.56 6.20 -11.40
CA ILE A 215 0.53 6.58 -12.39
C ILE A 215 -0.06 7.96 -12.06
N GLU A 216 -0.26 8.27 -10.78
CA GLU A 216 -1.07 9.39 -10.33
C GLU A 216 -0.26 10.61 -9.86
N GLU A 217 0.93 10.40 -9.30
CA GLU A 217 1.75 11.48 -8.76
C GLU A 217 2.78 11.96 -9.78
N THR A 218 2.97 13.27 -9.85
CA THR A 218 4.01 13.86 -10.72
C THR A 218 5.41 13.79 -10.11
N ASP A 219 5.49 13.62 -8.79
CA ASP A 219 6.73 13.56 -8.02
C ASP A 219 6.46 12.68 -6.77
N LEU A 220 6.97 11.44 -6.79
CA LEU A 220 6.76 10.46 -5.73
C LEU A 220 7.39 10.89 -4.40
N PRO A 221 8.67 11.31 -4.33
CA PRO A 221 9.28 11.83 -3.11
C PRO A 221 8.50 13.00 -2.49
N ALA A 222 8.04 13.93 -3.31
CA ALA A 222 7.23 15.04 -2.81
C ALA A 222 5.86 14.58 -2.29
N ALA A 223 5.23 13.59 -2.92
CA ALA A 223 3.97 13.00 -2.43
C ALA A 223 4.16 12.30 -1.08
N VAL A 224 5.22 11.52 -0.91
CA VAL A 224 5.61 10.91 0.38
C VAL A 224 5.81 11.98 1.46
N THR A 225 6.52 13.05 1.13
CA THR A 225 6.73 14.18 2.05
C THR A 225 5.41 14.82 2.48
N ARG A 226 4.43 14.96 1.56
CA ARG A 226 3.09 15.49 1.89
C ARG A 226 2.28 14.54 2.78
N ALA A 227 2.42 13.21 2.58
CA ALA A 227 1.79 12.21 3.45
C ALA A 227 2.32 12.33 4.90
N GLY A 228 3.62 12.57 5.06
CA GLY A 228 4.24 12.86 6.35
C GLY A 228 4.00 11.76 7.38
N GLU A 229 3.69 12.15 8.59
CA GLU A 229 3.37 11.24 9.72
C GLU A 229 2.08 10.43 9.55
N ARG A 230 1.32 10.68 8.47
CA ARG A 230 0.10 9.92 8.17
C ARG A 230 0.36 8.63 7.41
N ILE A 231 1.61 8.31 7.08
CA ILE A 231 1.96 7.03 6.44
C ILE A 231 1.81 5.91 7.47
N ALA A 232 0.92 4.97 7.20
CA ALA A 232 0.69 3.78 8.01
C ALA A 232 1.38 2.54 7.43
N HIS A 233 1.47 2.44 6.10
CA HIS A 233 2.04 1.30 5.39
C HIS A 233 2.61 1.70 4.04
N VAL A 234 3.60 0.93 3.54
CA VAL A 234 4.21 1.17 2.23
C VAL A 234 4.37 -0.14 1.48
N GLN A 235 3.74 -0.21 0.31
CA GLN A 235 3.98 -1.27 -0.66
C GLN A 235 4.88 -0.78 -1.79
N VAL A 236 5.71 -1.68 -2.29
CA VAL A 236 6.75 -1.39 -3.30
C VAL A 236 6.77 -2.46 -4.38
N CYS A 237 6.94 -2.03 -5.63
CA CYS A 237 7.22 -2.90 -6.78
C CYS A 237 7.82 -2.06 -7.90
N GLY A 238 8.25 -2.67 -8.99
CA GLY A 238 8.58 -1.96 -10.22
C GLY A 238 7.34 -1.27 -10.81
N ASN A 239 7.57 -0.29 -11.67
CA ASN A 239 6.48 0.46 -12.34
C ASN A 239 5.52 -0.43 -13.16
N ASP A 240 5.86 -1.67 -13.41
CA ASP A 240 5.05 -2.67 -14.13
C ASP A 240 4.55 -3.81 -13.24
N ARG A 241 4.56 -3.65 -11.90
CA ARG A 241 4.30 -4.69 -10.90
C ARG A 241 5.37 -5.78 -10.82
N GLY A 242 6.51 -5.62 -11.50
CA GLY A 242 7.68 -6.49 -11.38
C GLY A 242 8.51 -6.23 -10.13
N ALA A 243 9.66 -6.89 -10.04
CA ALA A 243 10.60 -6.65 -8.95
C ALA A 243 11.10 -5.20 -8.92
N PRO A 244 11.20 -4.56 -7.74
CA PRO A 244 11.88 -3.27 -7.61
C PRO A 244 13.29 -3.33 -8.19
N GLY A 245 13.71 -2.25 -8.87
CA GLY A 245 15.08 -2.05 -9.34
C GLY A 245 15.34 -2.30 -10.82
N THR A 246 14.37 -2.82 -11.57
CA THR A 246 14.45 -2.94 -13.04
C THR A 246 13.54 -1.90 -13.73
N ASP A 247 13.21 -0.86 -13.02
CA ASP A 247 12.26 0.20 -13.36
C ASP A 247 12.94 1.58 -13.46
N HIS A 248 12.14 2.64 -13.64
CA HIS A 248 12.59 4.02 -13.75
C HIS A 248 12.31 4.87 -12.51
N LEU A 249 11.89 4.26 -11.39
CA LEU A 249 11.52 4.99 -10.18
C LEU A 249 12.75 5.57 -9.47
N ASP A 250 12.61 6.77 -8.91
CA ASP A 250 13.64 7.37 -8.04
C ASP A 250 13.60 6.75 -6.64
N TRP A 251 14.12 5.53 -6.52
CA TRP A 251 14.17 4.79 -5.26
C TRP A 251 14.92 5.52 -4.16
N ARG A 252 16.02 6.23 -4.50
CA ARG A 252 16.80 6.95 -3.49
C ARG A 252 16.05 8.17 -2.98
N GLY A 253 15.41 8.93 -3.87
CA GLY A 253 14.54 10.04 -3.48
C GLY A 253 13.35 9.57 -2.65
N LEU A 254 12.71 8.45 -3.04
CA LEU A 254 11.60 7.85 -2.30
C LEU A 254 12.01 7.45 -0.87
N LEU A 255 13.11 6.72 -0.72
CA LEU A 255 13.60 6.28 0.61
C LEU A 255 14.04 7.45 1.48
N ALA A 256 14.71 8.46 0.90
CA ALA A 256 15.07 9.68 1.61
C ALA A 256 13.84 10.46 2.10
N ALA A 257 12.78 10.53 1.27
CA ALA A 257 11.52 11.15 1.67
C ALA A 257 10.84 10.37 2.81
N LEU A 258 10.81 9.03 2.75
CA LEU A 258 10.31 8.19 3.85
C LEU A 258 11.10 8.40 5.15
N ASP A 259 12.43 8.53 5.07
CA ASP A 259 13.26 8.82 6.23
C ASP A 259 12.94 10.18 6.85
N ALA A 260 12.71 11.18 6.00
CA ALA A 260 12.37 12.53 6.44
C ALA A 260 10.99 12.62 7.12
N THR A 261 10.04 11.72 6.78
CA THR A 261 8.73 11.65 7.46
C THR A 261 8.78 10.96 8.81
N GLY A 262 9.87 10.24 9.12
CA GLY A 262 9.97 9.42 10.32
C GLY A 262 9.28 8.06 10.21
N TYR A 263 8.79 7.67 9.03
CA TYR A 263 8.22 6.34 8.82
C TYR A 263 9.25 5.26 9.10
N ASP A 264 8.95 4.34 10.00
CA ASP A 264 9.81 3.23 10.46
C ASP A 264 9.21 1.84 10.15
N GLY A 265 8.06 1.81 9.49
CA GLY A 265 7.39 0.58 9.07
C GLY A 265 8.13 -0.14 7.93
N PRO A 266 7.67 -1.36 7.57
CA PRO A 266 8.27 -2.16 6.52
C PRO A 266 8.05 -1.57 5.12
N LEU A 267 8.91 -2.02 4.17
CA LEU A 267 8.63 -1.93 2.74
C LEU A 267 8.21 -3.33 2.27
N VAL A 268 6.99 -3.47 1.79
CA VAL A 268 6.43 -4.76 1.38
C VAL A 268 6.36 -4.85 -0.13
N ILE A 269 7.05 -5.83 -0.72
CA ILE A 269 6.94 -6.09 -2.16
C ILE A 269 5.54 -6.63 -2.44
N GLU A 270 4.77 -5.89 -3.23
CA GLU A 270 3.50 -6.34 -3.75
C GLU A 270 3.59 -6.61 -5.25
N SER A 271 3.27 -7.84 -5.63
CA SER A 271 3.11 -8.26 -7.02
C SER A 271 2.13 -9.43 -7.07
N PHE A 272 1.77 -9.82 -8.28
CA PHE A 272 0.71 -10.80 -8.48
C PHE A 272 1.16 -11.92 -9.42
N THR A 273 0.68 -13.14 -9.14
CA THR A 273 0.93 -14.28 -10.01
C THR A 273 0.12 -14.20 -11.30
N ALA A 274 0.76 -14.47 -12.44
CA ALA A 274 0.09 -14.67 -13.71
C ALA A 274 -0.53 -16.08 -13.87
N GLU A 275 -0.26 -16.98 -12.93
CA GLU A 275 -0.69 -18.38 -13.01
C GLU A 275 -2.13 -18.60 -12.51
N ASN A 276 -2.67 -17.66 -11.75
CA ASN A 276 -4.06 -17.65 -11.30
C ASN A 276 -4.87 -16.62 -12.10
N ALA A 277 -5.79 -17.09 -12.93
CA ALA A 277 -6.56 -16.24 -13.84
C ALA A 277 -7.40 -15.18 -13.11
N THR A 278 -7.89 -15.45 -11.91
CA THR A 278 -8.73 -14.51 -11.15
C THR A 278 -7.91 -13.30 -10.72
N ILE A 279 -6.81 -13.51 -10.00
CA ILE A 279 -5.98 -12.41 -9.52
C ILE A 279 -5.23 -11.73 -10.67
N ALA A 280 -4.79 -12.48 -11.68
CA ALA A 280 -4.15 -11.92 -12.87
C ALA A 280 -5.10 -10.96 -13.62
N THR A 281 -6.38 -11.31 -13.73
CA THR A 281 -7.39 -10.43 -14.32
C THR A 281 -7.65 -9.19 -13.44
N ALA A 282 -7.81 -9.38 -12.13
CA ALA A 282 -8.07 -8.28 -11.19
C ALA A 282 -6.92 -7.27 -11.14
N ALA A 283 -5.66 -7.76 -11.19
CA ALA A 283 -4.46 -6.93 -11.15
C ALA A 283 -3.90 -6.59 -12.54
N SER A 284 -4.61 -6.96 -13.63
CA SER A 284 -4.20 -6.72 -15.03
C SER A 284 -2.82 -7.30 -15.39
N ILE A 285 -2.50 -8.49 -14.90
CA ILE A 285 -1.26 -9.20 -15.20
C ILE A 285 -1.44 -10.07 -16.46
N TRP A 286 -1.09 -9.52 -17.61
CA TRP A 286 -1.32 -10.15 -18.92
C TRP A 286 -0.09 -10.90 -19.46
N ARG A 287 1.05 -10.84 -18.76
CA ARG A 287 2.30 -11.50 -19.11
C ARG A 287 3.08 -11.87 -17.85
N PRO A 288 4.02 -12.82 -17.91
CA PRO A 288 4.99 -13.01 -16.83
C PRO A 288 5.79 -11.72 -16.59
N LEU A 289 5.95 -11.33 -15.32
CA LEU A 289 6.70 -10.13 -14.91
C LEU A 289 8.17 -10.44 -14.60
N ALA A 290 8.48 -11.72 -14.37
CA ALA A 290 9.83 -12.24 -14.14
C ALA A 290 9.92 -13.70 -14.66
N PRO A 291 11.12 -14.30 -14.74
CA PRO A 291 11.27 -15.71 -15.11
C PRO A 291 10.54 -16.68 -14.18
N THR A 292 10.41 -16.34 -12.91
CA THR A 292 9.66 -17.08 -11.88
C THR A 292 9.06 -16.10 -10.88
N GLN A 293 8.00 -16.50 -10.16
CA GLN A 293 7.42 -15.69 -9.09
C GLN A 293 8.44 -15.48 -7.94
N ASP A 294 9.29 -16.47 -7.66
CA ASP A 294 10.36 -16.32 -6.68
C ASP A 294 11.37 -15.24 -7.07
N ALA A 295 11.64 -15.07 -8.36
CA ALA A 295 12.56 -14.04 -8.83
C ALA A 295 12.04 -12.64 -8.52
N ILE A 296 10.72 -12.38 -8.58
CA ILE A 296 10.15 -11.08 -8.18
C ILE A 296 10.53 -10.77 -6.73
N ALA A 297 10.36 -11.73 -5.84
CA ALA A 297 10.64 -11.55 -4.42
C ALA A 297 12.16 -11.43 -4.15
N VAL A 298 12.96 -12.36 -4.68
CA VAL A 298 14.39 -12.45 -4.37
C VAL A 298 15.19 -11.30 -4.98
N ASP A 299 14.92 -10.96 -6.25
CA ASP A 299 15.62 -9.86 -6.94
C ASP A 299 15.22 -8.51 -6.33
N GLY A 300 13.92 -8.32 -6.03
CA GLY A 300 13.44 -7.13 -5.34
C GLY A 300 14.03 -6.97 -3.94
N LEU A 301 14.12 -8.06 -3.16
CA LEU A 301 14.76 -8.05 -1.85
C LEU A 301 16.24 -7.66 -1.94
N ALA A 302 16.97 -8.26 -2.88
CA ALA A 302 18.39 -7.97 -3.09
C ALA A 302 18.59 -6.49 -3.46
N TYR A 303 17.76 -5.96 -4.36
CA TYR A 303 17.84 -4.56 -4.75
C TYR A 303 17.56 -3.62 -3.58
N LEU A 304 16.46 -3.83 -2.83
CA LEU A 304 16.09 -2.98 -1.70
C LEU A 304 17.15 -3.03 -0.58
N LYS A 305 17.72 -4.22 -0.29
CA LYS A 305 18.86 -4.36 0.65
C LYS A 305 20.07 -3.54 0.20
N GLY A 306 20.36 -3.52 -1.09
CA GLY A 306 21.49 -2.75 -1.66
C GLY A 306 21.33 -1.23 -1.58
N LEU A 307 20.11 -0.72 -1.34
CA LEU A 307 19.85 0.70 -1.13
C LEU A 307 19.99 1.15 0.33
N MET A 308 19.98 0.22 1.27
CA MET A 308 20.01 0.46 2.71
C MET A 308 21.42 0.19 3.27
N PRO A 309 21.78 0.78 4.42
CA PRO A 309 23.05 0.48 5.09
C PRO A 309 23.09 -0.99 5.56
N GLU A 310 24.29 -1.56 5.54
CA GLU A 310 24.53 -2.87 6.15
C GLU A 310 24.15 -2.84 7.64
N PRO A 311 23.68 -3.96 8.22
CA PRO A 311 23.44 -4.04 9.64
C PRO A 311 24.74 -3.75 10.40
N GLU A 312 24.65 -2.93 11.44
CA GLU A 312 25.80 -2.72 12.35
C GLU A 312 26.24 -4.07 12.89
N SER A 313 27.51 -4.41 12.69
CA SER A 313 28.10 -5.64 13.22
C SER A 313 28.10 -5.53 14.77
N THR A 314 27.24 -6.28 15.43
CA THR A 314 27.23 -6.42 16.91
C THR A 314 28.34 -7.36 17.37
#